data_e6b35364b3cfa07f78b1d7db10cc25eb
#
_entry.id   e6b35364b3cfa07f78b1d7db10cc25eb
#
_cell.length_a   1.000
_cell.length_b   1.000
_cell.length_c   1.000
_cell.angle_alpha   90.00
_cell.angle_beta   90.00
_cell.angle_gamma   90.00
#
_symmetry.space_group_name_H-M   'P 1'
#
loop_
_entity.id
_entity.type
_entity.pdbx_description
1 polymer ?
#
loop_
_entity_poly.entity_id
_entity_poly.type
_entity_poly.pdbx_seq_one_letter_code
_entity_poly.pdbx_strand_id
1 'polypeptide(L)'
;GSEMCIRDSFVPEFPKTGRKGFSNHAMICSFIVMKCEGFSMITDLVDYLNNNLLIAHYCGFDISAPLPSYWTFDRFLKQLDNDVLSSIMKSQVLYLSKQGIVDTSFIGLDSTPIAANTSQNNPKSFLSNKFKPDNQPKADTDCKLGVPTASNQTNVKKYEFYWGYKNHVLVDCISGLPIYELTTTANVHDSTVALDILADTHTFLPITECTFLADKGYDVKNIYNQVQELYQGECIIPLNKRSTKNPKLLPQGNPVCDAGLAMWKDGKFSDNGRTRQKFCCPLKSSKDADCPC
;
A
#
# COMPACT_ATOMS: atom_id res chain seq x y z
N GLY A 1 34.30 10.50 5.14
CA GLY A 1 32.91 10.71 5.33
C GLY A 1 32.22 10.88 3.99
N SER A 2 31.40 9.92 3.60
CA SER A 2 30.60 10.03 2.39
C SER A 2 29.40 10.91 2.68
N GLU A 3 29.54 12.19 2.45
CA GLU A 3 28.41 13.11 2.31
C GLU A 3 27.70 12.83 0.99
N MET A 4 27.10 11.67 0.85
CA MET A 4 26.08 11.48 -0.16
C MET A 4 24.76 11.96 0.44
N CYS A 5 24.74 13.25 0.68
CA CYS A 5 23.54 13.97 1.03
C CYS A 5 22.64 14.03 -0.19
N ILE A 6 21.35 14.05 0.03
CA ILE A 6 20.27 14.54 -0.84
C ILE A 6 20.71 15.81 -1.65
N ARG A 7 21.81 16.39 -1.26
CA ARG A 7 22.40 17.65 -1.71
C ARG A 7 22.75 17.72 -3.20
N ASP A 8 23.18 16.64 -3.81
CA ASP A 8 23.95 16.79 -5.04
C ASP A 8 23.33 16.17 -6.31
N SER A 9 22.19 15.47 -6.22
CA SER A 9 21.82 14.68 -7.38
C SER A 9 20.44 14.92 -8.00
N PHE A 10 19.44 15.45 -7.31
CA PHE A 10 18.07 15.32 -7.82
C PHE A 10 17.17 16.55 -7.67
N VAL A 11 17.61 17.61 -7.04
CA VAL A 11 16.74 18.78 -6.84
C VAL A 11 17.12 19.87 -7.85
N PRO A 12 16.24 20.22 -8.81
CA PRO A 12 16.50 21.26 -9.78
C PRO A 12 16.89 22.57 -9.09
N GLU A 13 18.00 23.19 -9.52
CA GLU A 13 18.35 24.53 -9.07
C GLU A 13 17.34 25.56 -9.60
N PHE A 14 17.05 26.58 -8.79
CA PHE A 14 16.20 27.69 -9.21
C PHE A 14 16.72 28.42 -10.43
N PRO A 15 15.84 29.04 -11.23
CA PRO A 15 16.25 29.88 -12.34
C PRO A 15 17.19 30.99 -11.83
N LYS A 16 18.26 31.27 -12.59
CA LYS A 16 19.32 32.20 -12.21
C LYS A 16 18.90 33.68 -12.14
N THR A 17 17.65 34.00 -12.53
CA THR A 17 17.12 35.36 -12.59
C THR A 17 15.94 35.53 -11.65
N GLY A 18 15.95 36.60 -10.84
CA GLY A 18 14.89 36.94 -9.88
C GLY A 18 15.32 36.83 -8.40
N ARG A 19 14.37 37.05 -7.47
CA ARG A 19 14.62 36.87 -6.04
C ARG A 19 14.90 35.39 -5.75
N LYS A 20 16.06 35.11 -5.16
CA LYS A 20 16.43 33.75 -4.75
C LYS A 20 15.41 33.23 -3.73
N GLY A 21 14.78 32.11 -4.06
CA GLY A 21 13.95 31.38 -3.12
C GLY A 21 14.79 30.62 -2.09
N PHE A 22 14.13 29.96 -1.17
CA PHE A 22 14.79 29.03 -0.24
C PHE A 22 15.23 27.77 -1.00
N SER A 23 16.35 27.18 -0.58
CA SER A 23 16.85 25.95 -1.16
C SER A 23 15.80 24.82 -1.07
N ASN A 24 15.57 24.10 -2.16
CA ASN A 24 14.68 22.94 -2.17
C ASN A 24 15.17 21.88 -1.17
N HIS A 25 16.48 21.70 -1.04
CA HIS A 25 17.08 20.84 -0.03
C HIS A 25 16.63 21.24 1.39
N ALA A 26 16.77 22.53 1.76
CA ALA A 26 16.39 23.01 3.09
C ALA A 26 14.89 22.82 3.35
N MET A 27 14.05 23.03 2.32
CA MET A 27 12.61 22.82 2.42
C MET A 27 12.26 21.33 2.64
N ILE A 28 12.88 20.42 1.90
CA ILE A 28 12.67 18.96 2.06
C ILE A 28 13.16 18.51 3.44
N CYS A 29 14.36 18.92 3.87
CA CYS A 29 14.89 18.59 5.21
C CYS A 29 13.94 19.06 6.32
N SER A 30 13.30 20.22 6.16
CA SER A 30 12.33 20.72 7.14
C SER A 30 11.09 19.83 7.22
N PHE A 31 10.60 19.29 6.10
CA PHE A 31 9.50 18.33 6.13
C PHE A 31 9.89 16.98 6.73
N ILE A 32 11.15 16.56 6.58
CA ILE A 32 11.68 15.40 7.30
C ILE A 32 11.65 15.67 8.81
N VAL A 33 12.15 16.84 9.24
CA VAL A 33 12.09 17.27 10.66
C VAL A 33 10.63 17.28 11.14
N MET A 34 9.70 17.85 10.36
CA MET A 34 8.28 17.85 10.68
C MET A 34 7.75 16.45 11.00
N LYS A 35 8.16 15.45 10.23
CA LYS A 35 7.75 14.06 10.43
C LYS A 35 8.44 13.40 11.62
N CYS A 36 9.73 13.67 11.82
CA CYS A 36 10.48 13.14 12.95
C CYS A 36 9.96 13.66 14.30
N GLU A 37 9.56 14.93 14.34
CA GLU A 37 9.00 15.58 15.54
C GLU A 37 7.50 15.29 15.71
N GLY A 38 6.85 14.62 14.74
CA GLY A 38 5.44 14.25 14.80
C GLY A 38 4.46 15.41 14.56
N PHE A 39 4.91 16.51 14.00
CA PHE A 39 4.03 17.64 13.70
C PHE A 39 3.07 17.29 12.54
N SER A 40 1.80 17.62 12.72
CA SER A 40 0.76 17.41 11.71
C SER A 40 0.46 18.68 10.89
N MET A 41 0.88 19.85 11.36
CA MET A 41 0.59 21.13 10.73
C MET A 41 1.87 21.89 10.37
N ILE A 42 1.85 22.57 9.22
CA ILE A 42 2.97 23.43 8.77
C ILE A 42 3.20 24.58 9.76
N THR A 43 2.17 25.07 10.44
CA THR A 43 2.29 26.09 11.48
C THR A 43 3.23 25.66 12.59
N ASP A 44 3.09 24.42 13.05
CA ASP A 44 3.94 23.86 14.11
C ASP A 44 5.39 23.75 13.66
N LEU A 45 5.61 23.35 12.39
CA LEU A 45 6.95 23.35 11.79
C LEU A 45 7.58 24.75 11.76
N VAL A 46 6.82 25.76 11.32
CA VAL A 46 7.31 27.15 11.24
C VAL A 46 7.68 27.66 12.62
N ASP A 47 6.83 27.44 13.61
CA ASP A 47 7.10 27.86 15.00
C ASP A 47 8.29 27.10 15.57
N TYR A 48 8.41 25.80 15.31
CA TYR A 48 9.54 25.00 15.75
C TYR A 48 10.88 25.50 15.18
N LEU A 49 10.95 25.75 13.87
CA LEU A 49 12.17 26.23 13.22
C LEU A 49 12.59 27.62 13.71
N ASN A 50 11.63 28.53 13.95
CA ASN A 50 11.91 29.85 14.48
C ASN A 50 12.41 29.81 15.93
N ASN A 51 11.99 28.82 16.72
CA ASN A 51 12.43 28.65 18.11
C ASN A 51 13.69 27.77 18.22
N ASN A 52 14.07 27.05 17.15
CA ASN A 52 15.22 26.13 17.14
C ASN A 52 16.15 26.44 15.95
N LEU A 53 16.81 27.58 15.98
CA LEU A 53 17.66 28.05 14.89
C LEU A 53 18.78 27.08 14.51
N LEU A 54 19.27 26.28 15.45
CA LEU A 54 20.27 25.26 15.18
C LEU A 54 19.72 24.18 14.23
N ILE A 55 18.47 23.74 14.44
CA ILE A 55 17.80 22.79 13.56
C ILE A 55 17.56 23.43 12.18
N ALA A 56 17.12 24.68 12.15
CA ALA A 56 16.96 25.43 10.89
C ALA A 56 18.29 25.50 10.12
N HIS A 57 19.40 25.73 10.80
CA HIS A 57 20.73 25.73 10.20
C HIS A 57 21.11 24.33 9.64
N TYR A 58 20.87 23.27 10.38
CA TYR A 58 21.10 21.89 9.90
C TYR A 58 20.22 21.51 8.71
N CYS A 59 19.01 22.06 8.61
CA CYS A 59 18.20 21.93 7.41
C CYS A 59 18.82 22.63 6.18
N GLY A 60 19.74 23.59 6.40
CA GLY A 60 20.43 24.34 5.36
C GLY A 60 19.87 25.75 5.14
N PHE A 61 19.13 26.31 6.10
CA PHE A 61 18.72 27.71 6.05
C PHE A 61 19.82 28.66 6.54
N ASP A 62 19.85 29.84 5.95
CA ASP A 62 20.62 30.96 6.48
C ASP A 62 19.85 31.57 7.67
N ILE A 63 20.35 31.33 8.88
CA ILE A 63 19.72 31.81 10.13
C ILE A 63 19.95 33.31 10.38
N SER A 64 20.79 33.97 9.59
CA SER A 64 20.94 35.44 9.64
C SER A 64 19.83 36.16 8.88
N ALA A 65 19.04 35.45 8.09
CA ALA A 65 17.91 35.96 7.32
C ALA A 65 16.58 35.38 7.85
N PRO A 66 15.44 36.01 7.54
CA PRO A 66 14.13 35.46 7.92
C PRO A 66 13.89 34.06 7.34
N LEU A 67 13.43 33.13 8.18
CA LEU A 67 13.08 31.77 7.79
C LEU A 67 11.80 31.73 6.92
N PRO A 68 11.52 30.61 6.20
CA PRO A 68 10.33 30.47 5.39
C PRO A 68 9.04 30.62 6.22
N SER A 69 8.09 31.35 5.68
CA SER A 69 6.74 31.44 6.28
C SER A 69 5.90 30.23 5.93
N TYR A 70 4.75 30.05 6.61
CA TYR A 70 3.71 29.07 6.28
C TYR A 70 3.41 29.01 4.77
N TRP A 71 3.15 30.16 4.16
CA TRP A 71 2.80 30.25 2.74
C TRP A 71 3.92 29.81 1.80
N THR A 72 5.18 29.92 2.24
CA THR A 72 6.34 29.44 1.47
C THR A 72 6.37 27.91 1.48
N PHE A 73 6.18 27.32 2.66
CA PHE A 73 6.09 25.85 2.78
C PHE A 73 4.88 25.27 2.05
N ASP A 74 3.69 25.86 2.20
CA ASP A 74 2.47 25.43 1.51
C ASP A 74 2.63 25.47 -0.02
N ARG A 75 3.20 26.56 -0.54
CA ARG A 75 3.48 26.69 -1.98
C ARG A 75 4.50 25.66 -2.45
N PHE A 76 5.54 25.43 -1.68
CA PHE A 76 6.57 24.44 -1.98
C PHE A 76 5.95 23.04 -2.12
N LEU A 77 5.13 22.60 -1.15
CA LEU A 77 4.44 21.31 -1.22
C LEU A 77 3.54 21.18 -2.47
N LYS A 78 2.83 22.25 -2.83
CA LYS A 78 1.97 22.25 -4.02
C LYS A 78 2.73 22.18 -5.35
N GLN A 79 4.00 22.58 -5.35
CA GLN A 79 4.87 22.60 -6.54
C GLN A 79 5.85 21.45 -6.57
N LEU A 80 6.00 20.73 -5.47
CA LEU A 80 6.93 19.62 -5.37
C LEU A 80 6.46 18.46 -6.24
N ASP A 81 7.32 18.03 -7.16
CA ASP A 81 7.07 16.90 -8.00
C ASP A 81 7.28 15.59 -7.23
N ASN A 82 6.28 14.72 -7.24
CA ASN A 82 6.35 13.41 -6.60
C ASN A 82 7.41 12.50 -7.23
N ASP A 83 7.70 12.66 -8.52
CA ASP A 83 8.75 11.89 -9.19
C ASP A 83 10.14 12.19 -8.63
N VAL A 84 10.37 13.44 -8.20
CA VAL A 84 11.62 13.82 -7.50
C VAL A 84 11.72 13.10 -6.16
N LEU A 85 10.66 13.06 -5.38
CA LEU A 85 10.65 12.33 -4.09
C LEU A 85 10.85 10.83 -4.29
N SER A 86 10.19 10.24 -5.27
CA SER A 86 10.36 8.83 -5.64
C SER A 86 11.81 8.53 -6.04
N SER A 87 12.44 9.41 -6.83
CA SER A 87 13.83 9.26 -7.25
C SER A 87 14.80 9.34 -6.06
N ILE A 88 14.57 10.25 -5.12
CA ILE A 88 15.34 10.35 -3.87
C ILE A 88 15.21 9.07 -3.06
N MET A 89 13.98 8.58 -2.85
CA MET A 89 13.73 7.33 -2.12
C MET A 89 14.46 6.15 -2.77
N LYS A 90 14.31 5.96 -4.08
CA LYS A 90 14.97 4.87 -4.83
C LYS A 90 16.50 4.93 -4.68
N SER A 91 17.08 6.14 -4.72
CA SER A 91 18.52 6.32 -4.53
C SER A 91 18.98 5.93 -3.12
N GLN A 92 18.20 6.28 -2.08
CA GLN A 92 18.51 5.90 -0.70
C GLN A 92 18.41 4.37 -0.52
N VAL A 93 17.38 3.75 -1.06
CA VAL A 93 17.20 2.28 -1.01
C VAL A 93 18.38 1.57 -1.70
N LEU A 94 18.79 2.03 -2.88
CA LEU A 94 19.96 1.49 -3.58
C LEU A 94 21.26 1.66 -2.78
N TYR A 95 21.42 2.80 -2.12
CA TYR A 95 22.57 3.03 -1.24
C TYR A 95 22.58 2.06 -0.07
N LEU A 96 21.44 1.90 0.63
CA LEU A 96 21.30 0.97 1.75
C LEU A 96 21.49 -0.49 1.34
N SER A 97 20.99 -0.86 0.16
CA SER A 97 21.21 -2.20 -0.40
C SER A 97 22.69 -2.48 -0.69
N LYS A 98 23.42 -1.50 -1.26
CA LYS A 98 24.88 -1.62 -1.46
C LYS A 98 25.67 -1.75 -0.17
N GLN A 99 25.14 -1.22 0.94
CA GLN A 99 25.74 -1.39 2.27
C GLN A 99 25.32 -2.72 2.94
N GLY A 100 24.48 -3.53 2.31
CA GLY A 100 23.95 -4.78 2.88
C GLY A 100 22.95 -4.57 4.02
N ILE A 101 22.36 -3.36 4.13
CA ILE A 101 21.36 -3.02 5.16
C ILE A 101 19.97 -3.42 4.68
N VAL A 102 19.65 -3.19 3.41
CA VAL A 102 18.40 -3.62 2.77
C VAL A 102 18.66 -4.90 2.01
N ASP A 103 17.85 -5.91 2.33
CA ASP A 103 17.88 -7.24 1.74
C ASP A 103 16.51 -7.54 1.11
N THR A 104 16.50 -8.08 -0.10
CA THR A 104 15.28 -8.44 -0.83
C THR A 104 14.88 -9.90 -0.66
N SER A 105 15.57 -10.68 0.18
CA SER A 105 15.26 -12.09 0.39
C SER A 105 13.90 -12.31 1.05
N PHE A 106 13.48 -11.42 1.95
CA PHE A 106 12.17 -11.43 2.59
C PHE A 106 11.51 -10.07 2.44
N ILE A 107 10.56 -9.97 1.54
CA ILE A 107 9.83 -8.73 1.26
C ILE A 107 8.36 -8.84 1.66
N GLY A 108 7.82 -7.79 2.26
CA GLY A 108 6.42 -7.74 2.70
C GLY A 108 5.69 -6.56 2.10
N LEU A 109 4.43 -6.74 1.72
CA LEU A 109 3.57 -5.69 1.19
C LEU A 109 2.30 -5.58 2.01
N ASP A 110 1.99 -4.35 2.42
CA ASP A 110 0.72 -4.02 3.06
C ASP A 110 0.25 -2.62 2.64
N SER A 111 -1.02 -2.33 2.89
CA SER A 111 -1.63 -1.04 2.58
C SER A 111 -2.24 -0.39 3.82
N THR A 112 -2.03 0.92 3.95
CA THR A 112 -2.58 1.73 5.03
C THR A 112 -3.56 2.76 4.47
N PRO A 113 -4.80 2.87 5.02
CA PRO A 113 -5.76 3.88 4.59
C PRO A 113 -5.33 5.28 5.02
N ILE A 114 -5.46 6.24 4.10
CA ILE A 114 -5.25 7.68 4.36
C ILE A 114 -6.57 8.40 4.14
N ALA A 115 -7.20 8.83 5.24
CA ALA A 115 -8.44 9.60 5.15
C ALA A 115 -8.16 11.02 4.63
N ALA A 116 -8.90 11.43 3.59
CA ALA A 116 -8.86 12.79 3.10
C ALA A 116 -9.46 13.76 4.12
N ASN A 117 -8.91 14.97 4.18
CA ASN A 117 -9.43 16.02 5.05
C ASN A 117 -10.71 16.65 4.48
N THR A 118 -11.82 15.96 4.67
CA THR A 118 -13.14 16.34 4.13
C THR A 118 -14.21 16.31 5.22
N SER A 119 -15.27 17.09 5.01
CA SER A 119 -16.43 17.11 5.91
C SER A 119 -17.15 15.76 6.00
N GLN A 120 -17.07 14.94 4.94
CA GLN A 120 -17.66 13.59 4.89
C GLN A 120 -16.97 12.63 5.86
N ASN A 121 -15.66 12.77 6.04
CA ASN A 121 -14.90 11.95 6.99
C ASN A 121 -15.03 12.42 8.45
N ASN A 122 -15.52 13.64 8.67
CA ASN A 122 -15.68 14.15 10.03
C ASN A 122 -16.78 13.35 10.77
N PRO A 123 -16.48 12.68 11.90
CA PRO A 123 -17.48 11.95 12.69
C PRO A 123 -18.64 12.84 13.17
N LYS A 124 -18.36 14.11 13.43
CA LYS A 124 -19.34 15.10 13.88
C LYS A 124 -20.19 15.68 12.75
N SER A 125 -19.96 15.31 11.51
CA SER A 125 -20.74 15.79 10.37
C SER A 125 -22.09 15.11 10.30
N PHE A 126 -23.16 15.89 10.25
CA PHE A 126 -24.55 15.44 10.10
C PHE A 126 -24.98 15.27 8.63
N LEU A 127 -24.05 15.27 7.67
CA LEU A 127 -24.37 15.09 6.26
C LEU A 127 -25.01 13.72 6.04
N SER A 128 -26.25 13.75 5.53
CA SER A 128 -26.92 12.51 5.09
C SER A 128 -26.20 11.90 3.90
N ASN A 129 -26.14 10.57 3.88
CA ASN A 129 -25.53 9.81 2.77
C ASN A 129 -24.06 10.17 2.47
N LYS A 130 -23.29 10.65 3.45
CA LYS A 130 -21.91 11.11 3.29
C LYS A 130 -20.94 10.08 2.68
N PHE A 131 -21.27 8.81 2.75
CA PHE A 131 -20.49 7.70 2.18
C PHE A 131 -21.19 7.02 1.00
N LYS A 132 -21.80 7.79 0.12
CA LYS A 132 -22.29 7.32 -1.17
C LYS A 132 -21.37 7.79 -2.29
N PRO A 133 -21.12 6.99 -3.34
CA PRO A 133 -20.24 7.37 -4.46
C PRO A 133 -20.61 8.69 -5.12
N ASP A 134 -21.92 9.01 -5.16
CA ASP A 134 -22.44 10.24 -5.78
C ASP A 134 -22.14 11.51 -4.94
N ASN A 135 -21.73 11.35 -3.69
CA ASN A 135 -21.43 12.45 -2.78
C ASN A 135 -19.92 12.72 -2.69
N GLN A 136 -19.25 12.82 -3.85
CA GLN A 136 -17.83 13.18 -3.93
C GLN A 136 -17.53 14.45 -3.13
N PRO A 137 -16.52 14.45 -2.23
CA PRO A 137 -16.12 15.64 -1.48
C PRO A 137 -15.68 16.77 -2.41
N LYS A 138 -16.17 17.98 -2.13
CA LYS A 138 -15.78 19.18 -2.89
C LYS A 138 -14.39 19.70 -2.50
N ALA A 139 -13.94 19.41 -1.27
CA ALA A 139 -12.65 19.84 -0.77
C ALA A 139 -11.49 19.04 -1.36
N ASP A 140 -11.78 17.79 -1.79
CA ASP A 140 -10.82 16.89 -2.41
C ASP A 140 -11.57 16.07 -3.47
N THR A 141 -11.39 16.46 -4.73
CA THR A 141 -12.08 15.84 -5.88
C THR A 141 -11.41 14.53 -6.34
N ASP A 142 -10.17 14.32 -5.92
CA ASP A 142 -9.37 13.19 -6.36
C ASP A 142 -9.52 11.98 -5.44
N CYS A 143 -9.85 12.20 -4.16
CA CYS A 143 -10.11 11.10 -3.23
C CYS A 143 -11.29 10.25 -3.67
N LYS A 144 -11.27 8.96 -3.33
CA LYS A 144 -12.36 8.03 -3.63
C LYS A 144 -12.85 7.33 -2.37
N LEU A 145 -14.08 6.77 -2.45
CA LEU A 145 -14.68 6.05 -1.35
C LEU A 145 -14.00 4.69 -1.19
N GLY A 146 -13.42 4.46 -0.01
CA GLY A 146 -12.79 3.21 0.38
C GLY A 146 -13.53 2.52 1.52
N VAL A 147 -13.26 1.23 1.66
CA VAL A 147 -13.78 0.40 2.76
C VAL A 147 -12.59 -0.33 3.36
N PRO A 148 -12.06 0.12 4.50
CA PRO A 148 -11.12 -0.70 5.25
C PRO A 148 -11.89 -1.92 5.75
N THR A 149 -11.40 -3.10 5.43
CA THR A 149 -11.93 -4.34 5.98
C THR A 149 -11.43 -4.44 7.41
N ALA A 150 -12.20 -3.94 8.37
CA ALA A 150 -11.88 -4.18 9.76
C ALA A 150 -11.98 -5.69 10.04
N SER A 151 -10.85 -6.33 10.29
CA SER A 151 -10.77 -7.70 10.80
C SER A 151 -11.19 -7.68 12.26
N ASN A 152 -12.49 -7.66 12.50
CA ASN A 152 -13.00 -7.84 13.87
C ASN A 152 -13.01 -9.31 14.22
N GLN A 153 -12.53 -9.65 15.41
CA GLN A 153 -12.63 -10.98 16.02
C GLN A 153 -14.08 -11.44 16.25
N THR A 154 -15.06 -10.57 16.04
CA THR A 154 -16.49 -10.87 16.12
C THR A 154 -17.05 -11.13 14.73
N ASN A 155 -17.95 -12.09 14.60
CA ASN A 155 -18.60 -12.54 13.35
C ASN A 155 -19.42 -11.45 12.62
N VAL A 156 -19.47 -10.23 13.13
CA VAL A 156 -20.18 -9.10 12.54
C VAL A 156 -19.16 -8.25 11.79
N LYS A 157 -19.19 -8.32 10.46
CA LYS A 157 -18.39 -7.43 9.60
C LYS A 157 -18.92 -6.01 9.73
N LYS A 158 -18.22 -5.16 10.46
CA LYS A 158 -18.49 -3.74 10.51
C LYS A 158 -17.71 -3.07 9.37
N TYR A 159 -18.43 -2.59 8.36
CA TYR A 159 -17.82 -1.81 7.27
C TYR A 159 -17.71 -0.35 7.73
N GLU A 160 -16.49 0.16 7.75
CA GLU A 160 -16.23 1.58 7.98
C GLU A 160 -15.84 2.21 6.64
N PHE A 161 -16.66 3.12 6.13
CA PHE A 161 -16.38 3.82 4.89
C PHE A 161 -15.56 5.08 5.18
N TYR A 162 -14.68 5.41 4.24
CA TYR A 162 -13.93 6.67 4.27
C TYR A 162 -13.68 7.18 2.85
N TRP A 163 -13.58 8.48 2.71
CA TRP A 163 -13.08 9.13 1.50
C TRP A 163 -11.58 9.34 1.63
N GLY A 164 -10.79 8.89 0.67
CA GLY A 164 -9.35 9.06 0.76
C GLY A 164 -8.56 8.23 -0.23
N TYR A 165 -7.41 7.81 0.26
CA TYR A 165 -6.36 7.12 -0.46
C TYR A 165 -5.89 5.90 0.31
N LYS A 166 -5.03 5.10 -0.31
CA LYS A 166 -4.26 4.04 0.34
C LYS A 166 -2.80 4.24 0.00
N ASN A 167 -1.95 4.15 0.99
CA ASN A 167 -0.51 4.05 0.80
C ASN A 167 -0.11 2.59 0.90
N HIS A 168 0.46 2.06 -0.17
CA HIS A 168 0.98 0.70 -0.26
C HIS A 168 2.48 0.77 -0.06
N VAL A 169 3.02 0.00 0.88
CA VAL A 169 4.44 0.02 1.21
C VAL A 169 5.01 -1.39 1.09
N LEU A 170 6.03 -1.54 0.25
CA LEU A 170 6.87 -2.72 0.20
C LEU A 170 8.04 -2.53 1.14
N VAL A 171 8.27 -3.47 2.03
CA VAL A 171 9.31 -3.40 3.05
C VAL A 171 10.26 -4.59 2.94
N ASP A 172 11.51 -4.38 3.31
CA ASP A 172 12.39 -5.48 3.71
C ASP A 172 11.99 -5.95 5.11
N CYS A 173 11.53 -7.19 5.23
CA CYS A 173 11.04 -7.74 6.49
C CYS A 173 12.16 -8.03 7.51
N ILE A 174 13.43 -8.03 7.09
CA ILE A 174 14.58 -8.26 7.96
C ILE A 174 14.97 -6.95 8.66
N SER A 175 15.18 -5.89 7.89
CA SER A 175 15.55 -4.57 8.43
C SER A 175 14.34 -3.74 8.88
N GLY A 176 13.14 -4.04 8.39
CA GLY A 176 11.94 -3.24 8.59
C GLY A 176 11.92 -1.94 7.76
N LEU A 177 12.88 -1.75 6.86
CA LEU A 177 12.97 -0.53 6.05
C LEU A 177 12.09 -0.59 4.82
N PRO A 178 11.46 0.54 4.43
CA PRO A 178 10.67 0.61 3.20
C PRO A 178 11.59 0.54 1.98
N ILE A 179 11.20 -0.28 1.01
CA ILE A 179 11.86 -0.43 -0.29
C ILE A 179 11.17 0.43 -1.35
N TYR A 180 9.84 0.41 -1.36
CA TYR A 180 9.02 1.12 -2.33
C TYR A 180 7.68 1.52 -1.73
N GLU A 181 7.14 2.63 -2.20
CA GLU A 181 5.81 3.06 -1.82
C GLU A 181 5.01 3.54 -3.04
N LEU A 182 3.71 3.35 -2.99
CA LEU A 182 2.78 3.86 -3.98
C LEU A 182 1.47 4.24 -3.31
N THR A 183 1.05 5.48 -3.53
CA THR A 183 -0.25 5.97 -3.05
C THR A 183 -1.29 5.89 -4.18
N THR A 184 -2.42 5.23 -3.90
CA THR A 184 -3.55 5.12 -4.82
C THR A 184 -4.81 5.70 -4.20
N THR A 185 -5.86 5.89 -5.00
CA THR A 185 -7.19 6.21 -4.47
C THR A 185 -7.76 5.01 -3.70
N ALA A 186 -8.57 5.29 -2.67
CA ALA A 186 -9.02 4.27 -1.72
C ALA A 186 -9.87 3.13 -2.32
N ASN A 187 -10.43 3.31 -3.51
CA ASN A 187 -11.22 2.31 -4.22
C ASN A 187 -10.40 1.30 -5.03
N VAL A 188 -9.09 1.51 -5.18
CA VAL A 188 -8.21 0.58 -5.92
C VAL A 188 -7.98 -0.67 -5.09
N HIS A 189 -7.96 -1.82 -5.75
CA HIS A 189 -7.80 -3.11 -5.07
C HIS A 189 -6.31 -3.41 -4.83
N ASP A 190 -5.94 -3.76 -3.60
CA ASP A 190 -4.56 -3.93 -3.16
C ASP A 190 -3.79 -4.98 -3.99
N SER A 191 -4.46 -6.09 -4.34
CA SER A 191 -3.85 -7.15 -5.15
C SER A 191 -3.53 -6.74 -6.61
N THR A 192 -4.17 -5.70 -7.13
CA THR A 192 -3.82 -5.16 -8.46
C THR A 192 -2.57 -4.30 -8.36
N VAL A 193 -2.50 -3.44 -7.34
CA VAL A 193 -1.37 -2.55 -7.09
C VAL A 193 -0.09 -3.34 -6.77
N ALA A 194 -0.22 -4.49 -6.12
CA ALA A 194 0.92 -5.35 -5.79
C ALA A 194 1.73 -5.77 -7.02
N LEU A 195 1.07 -6.03 -8.15
CA LEU A 195 1.73 -6.42 -9.39
C LEU A 195 2.62 -5.29 -9.92
N ASP A 196 2.10 -4.06 -9.89
CA ASP A 196 2.83 -2.87 -10.35
C ASP A 196 3.99 -2.55 -9.41
N ILE A 197 3.77 -2.59 -8.09
CA ILE A 197 4.83 -2.35 -7.09
C ILE A 197 5.99 -3.33 -7.23
N LEU A 198 5.69 -4.61 -7.40
CA LEU A 198 6.72 -5.64 -7.58
C LEU A 198 7.49 -5.42 -8.90
N ALA A 199 6.78 -5.10 -9.99
CA ALA A 199 7.41 -4.82 -11.27
C ALA A 199 8.30 -3.58 -11.21
N ASP A 200 7.81 -2.46 -10.68
CA ASP A 200 8.55 -1.22 -10.56
C ASP A 200 9.77 -1.37 -9.64
N THR A 201 9.61 -2.09 -8.52
CA THR A 201 10.74 -2.38 -7.63
C THR A 201 11.82 -3.16 -8.35
N HIS A 202 11.45 -4.19 -9.09
CA HIS A 202 12.41 -5.02 -9.82
C HIS A 202 13.22 -4.23 -10.87
N THR A 203 12.68 -3.12 -11.38
CA THR A 203 13.39 -2.28 -12.35
C THR A 203 14.63 -1.58 -11.80
N PHE A 204 14.63 -1.21 -10.51
CA PHE A 204 15.76 -0.51 -9.91
C PHE A 204 16.48 -1.32 -8.81
N LEU A 205 15.78 -2.21 -8.13
CA LEU A 205 16.32 -3.13 -7.14
C LEU A 205 15.87 -4.55 -7.47
N PRO A 206 16.76 -5.42 -8.01
CA PRO A 206 16.39 -6.78 -8.35
C PRO A 206 15.84 -7.55 -7.15
N ILE A 207 14.64 -8.11 -7.31
CA ILE A 207 13.99 -9.01 -6.35
C ILE A 207 13.96 -10.40 -6.97
N THR A 208 15.01 -11.18 -6.74
CA THR A 208 15.14 -12.57 -7.24
C THR A 208 15.26 -13.53 -6.06
N GLU A 209 14.72 -14.74 -6.21
CA GLU A 209 14.73 -15.76 -5.16
C GLU A 209 14.13 -15.26 -3.82
N CYS A 210 13.21 -14.29 -3.89
CA CYS A 210 12.62 -13.66 -2.72
C CYS A 210 11.50 -14.50 -2.10
N THR A 211 11.29 -14.36 -0.80
CA THR A 211 10.06 -14.78 -0.13
C THR A 211 9.13 -13.59 0.04
N PHE A 212 8.02 -13.59 -0.70
CA PHE A 212 7.01 -12.52 -0.66
C PHE A 212 5.95 -12.82 0.41
N LEU A 213 5.79 -11.91 1.36
CA LEU A 213 4.83 -11.98 2.45
C LEU A 213 3.72 -10.95 2.25
N ALA A 214 2.47 -11.37 2.36
CA ALA A 214 1.33 -10.47 2.32
C ALA A 214 0.12 -11.07 3.06
N ASP A 215 -0.90 -10.25 3.30
CA ASP A 215 -2.12 -10.72 3.92
C ASP A 215 -3.01 -11.52 2.94
N LYS A 216 -4.12 -12.10 3.44
CA LYS A 216 -5.08 -12.88 2.63
C LYS A 216 -5.76 -12.08 1.50
N GLY A 217 -5.71 -10.75 1.51
CA GLY A 217 -6.23 -9.90 0.45
C GLY A 217 -5.45 -10.06 -0.85
N TYR A 218 -4.18 -10.43 -0.74
CA TYR A 218 -3.27 -10.66 -1.86
C TYR A 218 -3.28 -12.11 -2.39
N ASP A 219 -4.14 -13.00 -1.87
CA ASP A 219 -4.27 -14.39 -2.36
C ASP A 219 -4.91 -14.45 -3.74
N VAL A 220 -4.17 -14.07 -4.78
CA VAL A 220 -4.58 -14.08 -6.19
C VAL A 220 -3.51 -14.72 -7.07
N LYS A 221 -3.95 -15.54 -8.03
CA LYS A 221 -3.08 -16.31 -8.92
C LYS A 221 -1.99 -15.48 -9.60
N ASN A 222 -2.31 -14.24 -10.00
CA ASN A 222 -1.36 -13.40 -10.75
C ASN A 222 -0.15 -13.02 -9.91
N ILE A 223 -0.32 -12.80 -8.59
CA ILE A 223 0.80 -12.52 -7.68
C ILE A 223 1.71 -13.75 -7.57
N TYR A 224 1.14 -14.93 -7.36
CA TYR A 224 1.93 -16.16 -7.33
C TYR A 224 2.70 -16.39 -8.63
N ASN A 225 2.04 -16.21 -9.78
CA ASN A 225 2.70 -16.36 -11.07
C ASN A 225 3.85 -15.37 -11.24
N GLN A 226 3.63 -14.09 -10.91
CA GLN A 226 4.67 -13.07 -11.04
C GLN A 226 5.88 -13.38 -10.14
N VAL A 227 5.64 -13.72 -8.88
CA VAL A 227 6.72 -14.03 -7.94
C VAL A 227 7.48 -15.31 -8.32
N GLN A 228 6.75 -16.37 -8.70
CA GLN A 228 7.36 -17.66 -9.03
C GLN A 228 8.01 -17.68 -10.41
N GLU A 229 7.32 -17.15 -11.43
CA GLU A 229 7.78 -17.26 -12.81
C GLU A 229 8.80 -16.18 -13.19
N LEU A 230 8.61 -14.93 -12.71
CA LEU A 230 9.51 -13.83 -13.07
C LEU A 230 10.66 -13.64 -12.07
N TYR A 231 10.39 -13.83 -10.76
CA TYR A 231 11.40 -13.56 -9.74
C TYR A 231 11.99 -14.84 -9.11
N GLN A 232 11.51 -16.02 -9.52
CA GLN A 232 11.94 -17.33 -8.99
C GLN A 232 11.82 -17.43 -7.46
N GLY A 233 10.87 -16.68 -6.91
CA GLY A 233 10.62 -16.54 -5.49
C GLY A 233 9.48 -17.41 -4.99
N GLU A 234 9.20 -17.32 -3.70
CA GLU A 234 8.11 -18.01 -3.02
C GLU A 234 7.12 -17.02 -2.41
N CYS A 235 5.86 -17.43 -2.23
CA CYS A 235 4.83 -16.62 -1.58
C CYS A 235 4.36 -17.24 -0.28
N ILE A 236 4.33 -16.46 0.79
CA ILE A 236 3.68 -16.81 2.06
C ILE A 236 2.48 -15.87 2.24
N ILE A 237 1.33 -16.30 1.71
CA ILE A 237 0.06 -15.56 1.76
C ILE A 237 -1.01 -16.47 2.35
N PRO A 238 -1.70 -16.06 3.43
CA PRO A 238 -2.79 -16.85 4.00
C PRO A 238 -3.91 -17.07 2.97
N LEU A 239 -4.43 -18.28 2.92
CA LEU A 239 -5.50 -18.62 1.99
C LEU A 239 -6.76 -17.78 2.25
N ASN A 240 -7.25 -17.10 1.23
CA ASN A 240 -8.51 -16.38 1.27
C ASN A 240 -9.68 -17.35 1.05
N LYS A 241 -10.41 -17.67 2.11
CA LYS A 241 -11.62 -18.49 2.05
C LYS A 241 -12.77 -17.68 1.41
N ARG A 242 -12.65 -17.42 0.10
CA ARG A 242 -13.71 -16.73 -0.68
C ARG A 242 -14.97 -17.58 -0.65
N SER A 243 -15.95 -17.25 0.20
CA SER A 243 -17.36 -17.71 0.27
C SER A 243 -17.69 -19.14 -0.18
N THR A 244 -16.72 -19.97 -0.50
CA THR A 244 -16.93 -21.38 -0.71
C THR A 244 -17.17 -22.01 0.65
N LYS A 245 -18.38 -22.47 0.91
CA LYS A 245 -18.63 -23.44 1.98
C LYS A 245 -17.56 -24.50 1.82
N ASN A 246 -16.66 -24.63 2.82
CA ASN A 246 -15.68 -25.72 2.81
C ASN A 246 -16.49 -27.02 2.74
N PRO A 247 -16.41 -27.80 1.67
CA PRO A 247 -17.12 -29.06 1.66
C PRO A 247 -16.61 -29.90 2.82
N LYS A 248 -17.51 -30.50 3.57
CA LYS A 248 -17.11 -31.50 4.56
C LYS A 248 -16.44 -32.62 3.79
N LEU A 249 -15.20 -32.91 4.08
CA LEU A 249 -14.43 -33.98 3.43
C LEU A 249 -14.42 -35.21 4.33
N LEU A 250 -14.64 -36.36 3.72
CA LEU A 250 -14.35 -37.65 4.35
C LEU A 250 -12.83 -37.87 4.46
N PRO A 251 -12.37 -38.78 5.32
CA PRO A 251 -10.94 -39.11 5.44
C PRO A 251 -10.29 -39.48 4.09
N GLN A 252 -11.07 -40.04 3.15
CA GLN A 252 -10.61 -40.38 1.79
C GLN A 252 -10.57 -39.16 0.84
N GLY A 253 -10.91 -37.96 1.32
CA GLY A 253 -10.90 -36.72 0.54
C GLY A 253 -12.12 -36.49 -0.34
N ASN A 254 -13.15 -37.34 -0.28
CA ASN A 254 -14.43 -37.12 -0.97
C ASN A 254 -15.27 -36.08 -0.21
N PRO A 255 -15.86 -35.09 -0.90
CA PRO A 255 -16.76 -34.14 -0.25
C PRO A 255 -18.08 -34.81 0.15
N VAL A 256 -18.73 -34.27 1.16
CA VAL A 256 -20.04 -34.66 1.64
C VAL A 256 -21.02 -33.54 1.29
N CYS A 257 -22.17 -33.87 0.71
CA CYS A 257 -23.21 -32.88 0.39
C CYS A 257 -23.93 -32.37 1.65
N ASP A 258 -24.78 -31.35 1.52
CA ASP A 258 -25.54 -30.79 2.65
C ASP A 258 -26.47 -31.80 3.33
N ALA A 259 -26.90 -32.85 2.62
CA ALA A 259 -27.68 -33.95 3.16
C ALA A 259 -26.83 -35.06 3.85
N GLY A 260 -25.51 -34.88 3.93
CA GLY A 260 -24.61 -35.83 4.60
C GLY A 260 -24.17 -37.02 3.70
N LEU A 261 -24.46 -37.00 2.40
CA LEU A 261 -24.10 -38.10 1.50
C LEU A 261 -22.70 -37.89 0.93
N ALA A 262 -21.90 -38.95 0.90
CA ALA A 262 -20.58 -38.96 0.26
C ALA A 262 -20.69 -38.79 -1.26
N MET A 263 -20.07 -37.77 -1.80
CA MET A 263 -20.08 -37.53 -3.25
C MET A 263 -19.09 -38.43 -3.99
N TRP A 264 -19.44 -38.84 -5.21
CA TRP A 264 -18.60 -39.69 -6.05
C TRP A 264 -17.78 -38.86 -7.03
N LYS A 265 -16.60 -39.37 -7.38
CA LYS A 265 -15.74 -38.77 -8.42
C LYS A 265 -16.41 -38.92 -9.78
N ASP A 266 -16.64 -37.79 -10.48
CA ASP A 266 -17.34 -37.72 -11.78
C ASP A 266 -16.40 -37.11 -12.85
N GLY A 267 -15.20 -37.68 -12.98
CA GLY A 267 -14.23 -37.24 -13.97
C GLY A 267 -13.36 -36.04 -13.54
N LYS A 268 -12.43 -35.72 -14.41
CA LYS A 268 -11.51 -34.57 -14.25
C LYS A 268 -11.72 -33.62 -15.43
N PHE A 269 -11.57 -32.32 -15.21
CA PHE A 269 -11.57 -31.34 -16.28
C PHE A 269 -10.50 -30.29 -16.04
N SER A 270 -10.02 -29.67 -17.11
CA SER A 270 -9.06 -28.58 -17.04
C SER A 270 -9.78 -27.25 -17.10
N ASP A 271 -9.49 -26.36 -16.18
CA ASP A 271 -10.02 -25.00 -16.13
C ASP A 271 -8.87 -24.04 -15.83
N ASN A 272 -8.59 -23.13 -16.76
CA ASN A 272 -7.50 -22.15 -16.65
C ASN A 272 -6.15 -22.76 -16.26
N GLY A 273 -5.78 -23.89 -16.91
CA GLY A 273 -4.51 -24.58 -16.66
C GLY A 273 -4.47 -25.41 -15.37
N ARG A 274 -5.56 -25.49 -14.61
CA ARG A 274 -5.69 -26.31 -13.40
C ARG A 274 -6.53 -27.55 -13.66
N THR A 275 -6.03 -28.72 -13.29
CA THR A 275 -6.84 -29.95 -13.29
C THR A 275 -7.76 -29.95 -12.08
N ARG A 276 -9.06 -29.97 -12.31
CA ARG A 276 -10.09 -30.05 -11.27
C ARG A 276 -10.76 -31.41 -11.27
N GLN A 277 -11.02 -31.96 -10.08
CA GLN A 277 -11.82 -33.16 -9.89
C GLN A 277 -13.28 -32.78 -9.72
N LYS A 278 -14.13 -33.31 -10.59
CA LYS A 278 -15.59 -33.16 -10.48
C LYS A 278 -16.13 -34.23 -9.54
N PHE A 279 -17.13 -33.88 -8.74
CA PHE A 279 -17.87 -34.78 -7.87
C PHE A 279 -19.35 -34.63 -8.16
N CYS A 280 -20.09 -35.74 -8.07
CA CYS A 280 -21.54 -35.75 -8.23
C CYS A 280 -22.24 -36.41 -7.03
N CYS A 281 -23.52 -36.05 -6.87
CA CYS A 281 -24.39 -36.67 -5.88
C CYS A 281 -24.63 -38.14 -6.23
N PRO A 282 -24.53 -39.09 -5.27
CA PRO A 282 -24.82 -40.48 -5.53
C PRO A 282 -26.28 -40.75 -5.97
N LEU A 283 -27.20 -39.84 -5.62
CA LEU A 283 -28.61 -39.95 -6.03
C LEU A 283 -28.89 -39.42 -7.43
N LYS A 284 -27.90 -38.79 -8.10
CA LYS A 284 -28.07 -38.25 -9.44
C LYS A 284 -28.42 -39.29 -10.50
N SER A 285 -28.00 -40.56 -10.30
CA SER A 285 -28.28 -41.68 -11.23
C SER A 285 -29.61 -42.39 -10.95
N SER A 286 -30.26 -42.09 -9.83
CA SER A 286 -31.55 -42.67 -9.48
C SER A 286 -32.67 -41.72 -9.93
N LYS A 287 -33.50 -42.15 -10.91
CA LYS A 287 -34.60 -41.35 -11.43
C LYS A 287 -35.72 -41.08 -10.41
N ASP A 288 -35.77 -41.86 -9.34
CA ASP A 288 -36.84 -41.84 -8.34
C ASP A 288 -36.36 -41.33 -6.96
N ALA A 289 -35.14 -40.83 -6.85
CA ALA A 289 -34.65 -40.36 -5.56
C ALA A 289 -34.85 -38.83 -5.42
N ASP A 290 -35.76 -38.44 -4.57
CA ASP A 290 -35.85 -37.05 -4.07
C ASP A 290 -34.56 -36.70 -3.34
N CYS A 291 -33.79 -35.79 -3.91
CA CYS A 291 -32.59 -35.30 -3.28
C CYS A 291 -32.98 -34.30 -2.18
N PRO A 292 -32.65 -34.54 -0.92
CA PRO A 292 -32.98 -33.61 0.19
C PRO A 292 -32.18 -32.32 0.17
N CYS A 293 -31.26 -32.16 -0.79
CA CYS A 293 -30.56 -30.91 -1.05
C CYS A 293 -31.39 -30.11 -2.08
#